data_a589a0a057ba203a0b4da360a81b2532
#
_entry.id   a589a0a057ba203a0b4da360a81b2532
#
_cell.length_a   1.000
_cell.length_b   1.000
_cell.length_c   1.000
_cell.angle_alpha   90.00
_cell.angle_beta   90.00
_cell.angle_gamma   90.00
#
_symmetry.space_group_name_H-M   'P 1'
#
loop_
_entity.id
_entity.type
_entity.pdbx_description
1 polymer ?
#
loop_
_entity_poly.entity_id
_entity_poly.type
_entity_poly.pdbx_seq_one_letter_code
_entity_poly.pdbx_strand_id
1 'polypeptide(L)'
;MSRIGKKPIGIPDKVEVKINGTVVDVKGPKGQLTYTFHKDVKIEKKDKEVVVNPVNQSATARSQWGVARTVLGNMVTGVTTGFVKSLEFNGVGYKAAVSGANLTLNLGYSHPIEYKLPKGIEAKVNKNVIEIHGSDKELVGFVAAQVRSFREPEPYKGKGLKYTTETIIRKAGKTGAKK
;
A
#
# COMPACT_ATOMS: atom_id res chain seq x y z
N MET A 1 -25.11 -1.31 -11.56
CA MET A 1 -24.11 -2.34 -11.92
C MET A 1 -22.70 -1.78 -11.81
N SER A 2 -21.70 -2.53 -11.31
CA SER A 2 -20.30 -2.06 -11.18
C SER A 2 -19.55 -2.17 -12.51
N ARG A 3 -19.11 -1.04 -13.09
CA ARG A 3 -18.25 -1.04 -14.28
C ARG A 3 -16.88 -1.68 -14.03
N ILE A 4 -16.36 -1.56 -12.80
CA ILE A 4 -15.09 -2.16 -12.39
C ILE A 4 -15.24 -3.67 -12.23
N GLY A 5 -16.30 -4.14 -11.55
CA GLY A 5 -16.53 -5.56 -11.30
C GLY A 5 -16.63 -6.42 -12.56
N LYS A 6 -17.18 -5.86 -13.65
CA LYS A 6 -17.32 -6.56 -14.94
C LYS A 6 -16.01 -6.82 -15.69
N LYS A 7 -14.95 -6.07 -15.39
CA LYS A 7 -13.68 -6.22 -16.12
C LYS A 7 -12.97 -7.50 -15.68
N PRO A 8 -12.64 -8.43 -16.58
CA PRO A 8 -11.85 -9.61 -16.24
C PRO A 8 -10.47 -9.21 -15.74
N ILE A 9 -9.80 -10.12 -15.04
CA ILE A 9 -8.45 -9.96 -14.54
C ILE A 9 -7.57 -10.97 -15.26
N GLY A 10 -6.68 -10.50 -16.13
CA GLY A 10 -5.70 -11.35 -16.80
C GLY A 10 -4.70 -11.93 -15.80
N ILE A 11 -4.40 -13.22 -15.93
CA ILE A 11 -3.39 -13.91 -15.15
C ILE A 11 -2.10 -13.96 -15.98
N PRO A 12 -1.00 -13.32 -15.55
CA PRO A 12 0.29 -13.47 -16.21
C PRO A 12 0.80 -14.90 -16.13
N ASP A 13 1.59 -15.36 -17.11
CA ASP A 13 2.06 -16.74 -17.21
C ASP A 13 2.89 -17.23 -15.99
N LYS A 14 3.43 -16.31 -15.17
CA LYS A 14 4.20 -16.61 -13.96
C LYS A 14 3.39 -16.61 -12.67
N VAL A 15 2.05 -16.48 -12.77
CA VAL A 15 1.15 -16.38 -11.61
C VAL A 15 0.20 -17.57 -11.61
N GLU A 16 0.15 -18.26 -10.48
CA GLU A 16 -0.79 -19.35 -10.22
C GLU A 16 -1.91 -18.83 -9.31
N VAL A 17 -3.17 -19.04 -9.73
CA VAL A 17 -4.36 -18.70 -8.95
C VAL A 17 -5.12 -19.98 -8.62
N LYS A 18 -5.28 -20.26 -7.32
CA LYS A 18 -6.09 -21.36 -6.77
C LYS A 18 -7.31 -20.78 -6.09
N ILE A 19 -8.47 -21.32 -6.39
CA ILE A 19 -9.75 -20.89 -5.86
C ILE A 19 -10.37 -22.04 -5.06
N ASN A 20 -10.53 -21.85 -3.76
CA ASN A 20 -11.12 -22.80 -2.84
C ASN A 20 -12.38 -22.18 -2.21
N GLY A 21 -13.50 -22.24 -2.94
CA GLY A 21 -14.76 -21.59 -2.51
C GLY A 21 -14.61 -20.07 -2.43
N THR A 22 -14.61 -19.54 -1.20
CA THR A 22 -14.43 -18.09 -0.92
C THR A 22 -12.99 -17.68 -0.71
N VAL A 23 -12.08 -18.65 -0.52
CA VAL A 23 -10.66 -18.39 -0.30
C VAL A 23 -9.92 -18.46 -1.64
N VAL A 24 -9.14 -17.45 -1.92
CA VAL A 24 -8.30 -17.40 -3.13
C VAL A 24 -6.85 -17.23 -2.74
N ASP A 25 -6.02 -18.13 -3.24
CA ASP A 25 -4.57 -18.10 -3.12
C ASP A 25 -3.96 -17.65 -4.46
N VAL A 26 -3.14 -16.64 -4.41
CA VAL A 26 -2.39 -16.15 -5.58
C VAL A 26 -0.90 -16.26 -5.31
N LYS A 27 -0.20 -17.07 -6.10
CA LYS A 27 1.25 -17.30 -5.99
C LYS A 27 1.95 -16.74 -7.23
N GLY A 28 3.03 -16.01 -7.02
CA GLY A 28 3.82 -15.43 -8.08
C GLY A 28 5.30 -15.25 -7.70
N PRO A 29 6.10 -14.61 -8.55
CA PRO A 29 7.54 -14.45 -8.35
C PRO A 29 7.91 -13.63 -7.10
N LYS A 30 7.03 -12.73 -6.63
CA LYS A 30 7.29 -11.88 -5.45
C LYS A 30 6.63 -12.36 -4.17
N GLY A 31 6.01 -13.54 -4.18
CA GLY A 31 5.41 -14.13 -2.99
C GLY A 31 4.06 -14.76 -3.23
N GLN A 32 3.39 -15.06 -2.14
CA GLN A 32 2.06 -15.66 -2.12
C GLN A 32 1.15 -14.81 -1.24
N LEU A 33 -0.06 -14.56 -1.71
CA LEU A 33 -1.10 -13.86 -1.00
C LEU A 33 -2.36 -14.71 -0.94
N THR A 34 -3.00 -14.76 0.22
CA THR A 34 -4.25 -15.46 0.45
C THR A 34 -5.30 -14.45 0.92
N TYR A 35 -6.49 -14.50 0.35
CA TYR A 35 -7.59 -13.63 0.76
C TYR A 35 -8.91 -14.38 0.80
N THR A 36 -9.73 -14.10 1.83
CA THR A 36 -11.08 -14.68 1.97
C THR A 36 -12.12 -13.66 1.53
N PHE A 37 -12.79 -13.94 0.43
CA PHE A 37 -13.83 -13.09 -0.12
C PHE A 37 -15.19 -13.30 0.52
N HIS A 38 -16.08 -12.32 0.39
CA HIS A 38 -17.42 -12.41 0.92
C HIS A 38 -18.23 -13.48 0.17
N LYS A 39 -19.12 -14.20 0.88
CA LYS A 39 -19.97 -15.27 0.33
C LYS A 39 -20.89 -14.85 -0.84
N ASP A 40 -21.22 -13.56 -0.92
CA ASP A 40 -22.08 -13.00 -1.97
C ASP A 40 -21.34 -12.73 -3.29
N VAL A 41 -20.10 -13.14 -3.38
CA VAL A 41 -19.27 -12.98 -4.58
C VAL A 41 -18.78 -14.36 -5.03
N LYS A 42 -18.96 -14.69 -6.30
CA LYS A 42 -18.43 -15.90 -6.93
C LYS A 42 -17.26 -15.55 -7.82
N ILE A 43 -16.16 -16.29 -7.66
CA ILE A 43 -14.93 -16.10 -8.42
C ILE A 43 -14.73 -17.32 -9.30
N GLU A 44 -14.56 -17.10 -10.59
CA GLU A 44 -14.38 -18.16 -11.59
C GLU A 44 -13.09 -17.91 -12.39
N LYS A 45 -12.29 -18.95 -12.52
CA LYS A 45 -11.11 -18.93 -13.38
C LYS A 45 -11.51 -19.44 -14.77
N LYS A 46 -11.24 -18.66 -15.81
CA LYS A 46 -11.45 -19.00 -17.23
C LYS A 46 -10.09 -18.90 -17.92
N ASP A 47 -9.47 -20.05 -18.21
CA ASP A 47 -8.17 -20.14 -18.86
C ASP A 47 -7.12 -19.18 -18.25
N LYS A 48 -6.84 -18.06 -18.92
CA LYS A 48 -5.87 -17.04 -18.50
C LYS A 48 -6.50 -15.82 -17.80
N GLU A 49 -7.78 -15.89 -17.46
CA GLU A 49 -8.49 -14.79 -16.83
C GLU A 49 -9.27 -15.25 -15.60
N VAL A 50 -9.44 -14.33 -14.65
CA VAL A 50 -10.36 -14.51 -13.53
C VAL A 50 -11.51 -13.52 -13.66
N VAL A 51 -12.71 -14.04 -13.53
CA VAL A 51 -13.96 -13.27 -13.55
C VAL A 51 -14.60 -13.32 -12.17
N VAL A 52 -15.06 -12.19 -11.73
CA VAL A 52 -15.76 -12.02 -10.44
C VAL A 52 -17.22 -11.69 -10.73
N ASN A 53 -18.14 -12.46 -10.16
CA ASN A 53 -19.58 -12.26 -10.35
C ASN A 53 -20.29 -12.15 -9.01
N PRO A 54 -21.32 -11.31 -8.87
CA PRO A 54 -22.17 -11.30 -7.69
C PRO A 54 -23.09 -12.53 -7.72
N VAL A 55 -23.31 -13.17 -6.56
CA VAL A 55 -24.20 -14.33 -6.43
C VAL A 55 -25.67 -13.92 -6.59
N ASN A 56 -26.01 -12.73 -6.11
CA ASN A 56 -27.35 -12.16 -6.17
C ASN A 56 -27.31 -10.66 -6.50
N GLN A 57 -28.48 -10.02 -6.66
CA GLN A 57 -28.57 -8.60 -6.97
C GLN A 57 -28.74 -7.70 -5.74
N SER A 58 -28.45 -8.20 -4.53
CA SER A 58 -28.52 -7.41 -3.31
C SER A 58 -27.56 -6.21 -3.33
N ALA A 59 -27.85 -5.20 -2.52
CA ALA A 59 -26.96 -4.05 -2.37
C ALA A 59 -25.58 -4.46 -1.88
N THR A 60 -25.53 -5.42 -0.95
CA THR A 60 -24.28 -5.99 -0.39
C THR A 60 -23.45 -6.69 -1.47
N ALA A 61 -24.07 -7.59 -2.27
CA ALA A 61 -23.39 -8.30 -3.35
C ALA A 61 -22.82 -7.33 -4.39
N ARG A 62 -23.57 -6.27 -4.74
CA ARG A 62 -23.10 -5.25 -5.69
C ARG A 62 -21.93 -4.43 -5.16
N SER A 63 -21.90 -4.10 -3.86
CA SER A 63 -20.79 -3.39 -3.24
C SER A 63 -19.56 -4.29 -3.18
N GLN A 64 -19.71 -5.53 -2.71
CA GLN A 64 -18.62 -6.51 -2.61
C GLN A 64 -18.04 -6.92 -3.96
N TRP A 65 -18.84 -6.92 -5.02
CA TRP A 65 -18.37 -7.25 -6.37
C TRP A 65 -17.21 -6.35 -6.84
N GLY A 66 -17.35 -5.03 -6.68
CA GLY A 66 -16.31 -4.09 -7.07
C GLY A 66 -15.05 -4.19 -6.20
N VAL A 67 -15.23 -4.38 -4.89
CA VAL A 67 -14.15 -4.58 -3.92
C VAL A 67 -13.39 -5.86 -4.26
N ALA A 68 -14.09 -6.99 -4.41
CA ALA A 68 -13.47 -8.28 -4.68
C ALA A 68 -12.63 -8.27 -5.96
N ARG A 69 -13.16 -7.66 -7.04
CA ARG A 69 -12.38 -7.51 -8.28
C ARG A 69 -11.12 -6.68 -8.08
N THR A 70 -11.21 -5.60 -7.30
CA THR A 70 -10.06 -4.71 -7.06
C THR A 70 -9.00 -5.39 -6.19
N VAL A 71 -9.42 -6.07 -5.12
CA VAL A 71 -8.53 -6.82 -4.23
C VAL A 71 -7.82 -7.92 -5.02
N LEU A 72 -8.54 -8.73 -5.78
CA LEU A 72 -7.95 -9.79 -6.59
C LEU A 72 -6.98 -9.24 -7.65
N GLY A 73 -7.33 -8.13 -8.32
CA GLY A 73 -6.42 -7.46 -9.24
C GLY A 73 -5.15 -6.93 -8.56
N ASN A 74 -5.28 -6.40 -7.34
CA ASN A 74 -4.14 -5.98 -6.54
C ASN A 74 -3.26 -7.19 -6.13
N MET A 75 -3.86 -8.34 -5.76
CA MET A 75 -3.10 -9.56 -5.44
C MET A 75 -2.26 -10.02 -6.64
N VAL A 76 -2.86 -10.11 -7.83
CA VAL A 76 -2.16 -10.50 -9.07
C VAL A 76 -1.01 -9.53 -9.39
N THR A 77 -1.26 -8.23 -9.33
CA THR A 77 -0.23 -7.20 -9.54
C THR A 77 0.86 -7.28 -8.48
N GLY A 78 0.46 -7.46 -7.21
CA GLY A 78 1.37 -7.51 -6.08
C GLY A 78 2.36 -8.66 -6.14
N VAL A 79 1.91 -9.86 -6.48
CA VAL A 79 2.80 -11.03 -6.62
C VAL A 79 3.65 -10.99 -7.89
N THR A 80 3.28 -10.16 -8.88
CA THR A 80 4.01 -10.02 -10.15
C THR A 80 5.06 -8.92 -10.07
N THR A 81 4.62 -7.69 -9.91
CA THR A 81 5.47 -6.48 -9.90
C THR A 81 5.76 -5.96 -8.50
N GLY A 82 4.85 -6.21 -7.56
CA GLY A 82 4.87 -5.63 -6.22
C GLY A 82 4.38 -4.20 -6.20
N PHE A 83 4.28 -3.65 -5.00
CA PHE A 83 3.93 -2.27 -4.75
C PHE A 83 5.05 -1.53 -4.06
N VAL A 84 5.16 -0.24 -4.34
CA VAL A 84 6.13 0.67 -3.72
C VAL A 84 5.40 1.92 -3.26
N LYS A 85 5.71 2.37 -2.05
CA LYS A 85 5.34 3.69 -1.53
C LYS A 85 6.60 4.41 -1.08
N SER A 86 6.78 5.63 -1.61
CA SER A 86 7.96 6.45 -1.32
C SER A 86 7.58 7.60 -0.40
N LEU A 87 8.32 7.75 0.68
CA LEU A 87 8.20 8.83 1.66
C LEU A 87 9.48 9.66 1.61
N GLU A 88 9.34 10.97 1.61
CA GLU A 88 10.43 11.93 1.69
C GLU A 88 10.46 12.53 3.10
N PHE A 89 11.63 12.56 3.74
CA PHE A 89 11.82 13.28 4.98
C PHE A 89 12.60 14.55 4.76
N ASN A 90 12.14 15.63 5.37
CA ASN A 90 12.75 16.94 5.29
C ASN A 90 12.90 17.53 6.69
N GLY A 91 14.13 17.85 7.09
CA GLY A 91 14.44 18.45 8.39
C GLY A 91 15.94 18.44 8.63
N VAL A 92 16.45 19.47 9.34
CA VAL A 92 17.84 19.53 9.73
C VAL A 92 18.14 18.41 10.73
N GLY A 93 19.15 17.59 10.45
CA GLY A 93 19.54 16.47 11.31
C GLY A 93 18.65 15.23 11.19
N TYR A 94 17.63 15.21 10.32
CA TYR A 94 16.83 14.01 10.07
C TYR A 94 17.65 12.95 9.33
N LYS A 95 17.58 11.72 9.82
CA LYS A 95 18.28 10.57 9.24
C LYS A 95 17.36 9.35 9.29
N ALA A 96 17.48 8.49 8.31
CA ALA A 96 16.84 7.18 8.28
C ALA A 96 17.87 6.12 7.95
N ALA A 97 17.79 4.97 8.59
CA ALA A 97 18.62 3.81 8.31
C ALA A 97 17.78 2.53 8.38
N VAL A 98 18.10 1.57 7.53
CA VAL A 98 17.47 0.24 7.53
C VAL A 98 18.53 -0.79 7.88
N SER A 99 18.24 -1.63 8.86
CA SER A 99 19.05 -2.77 9.24
C SER A 99 18.17 -4.02 9.28
N GLY A 100 18.21 -4.81 8.21
CA GLY A 100 17.34 -5.98 8.05
C GLY A 100 15.86 -5.60 8.06
N ALA A 101 15.13 -6.07 9.07
CA ALA A 101 13.70 -5.78 9.25
C ALA A 101 13.42 -4.54 10.14
N ASN A 102 14.45 -3.83 10.58
CA ASN A 102 14.29 -2.66 11.45
C ASN A 102 14.57 -1.37 10.68
N LEU A 103 13.62 -0.44 10.73
CA LEU A 103 13.75 0.91 10.22
C LEU A 103 13.99 1.85 11.41
N THR A 104 15.16 2.47 11.46
CA THR A 104 15.54 3.44 12.49
C THR A 104 15.43 4.85 11.93
N LEU A 105 14.69 5.72 12.61
CA LEU A 105 14.38 7.07 12.19
C LEU A 105 14.80 8.09 13.25
N ASN A 106 15.67 9.00 12.89
CA ASN A 106 16.03 10.19 13.68
C ASN A 106 15.24 11.38 13.11
N LEU A 107 14.18 11.78 13.80
CA LEU A 107 13.23 12.80 13.33
C LEU A 107 13.21 14.03 14.25
N GLY A 108 14.31 14.34 14.92
CA GLY A 108 14.43 15.49 15.84
C GLY A 108 13.77 15.27 17.20
N TYR A 109 13.57 14.03 17.61
CA TYR A 109 13.24 13.63 18.98
C TYR A 109 14.52 13.35 19.78
N SER A 110 14.42 13.28 21.11
CA SER A 110 15.55 12.98 22.01
C SER A 110 16.12 11.57 21.81
N HIS A 111 15.32 10.65 21.28
CA HIS A 111 15.72 9.27 20.99
C HIS A 111 15.32 8.87 19.57
N PRO A 112 16.03 7.96 18.92
CA PRO A 112 15.62 7.42 17.64
C PRO A 112 14.32 6.62 17.76
N ILE A 113 13.52 6.62 16.70
CA ILE A 113 12.34 5.77 16.59
C ILE A 113 12.75 4.49 15.87
N GLU A 114 12.55 3.36 16.51
CA GLU A 114 12.76 2.04 15.91
C GLU A 114 11.43 1.44 15.51
N TYR A 115 11.29 1.14 14.23
CA TYR A 115 10.09 0.51 13.69
C TYR A 115 10.43 -0.83 13.06
N LYS A 116 9.86 -1.90 13.60
CA LYS A 116 10.02 -3.25 13.06
C LYS A 116 9.05 -3.46 11.91
N LEU A 117 9.58 -3.69 10.72
CA LEU A 117 8.80 -3.96 9.51
C LEU A 117 8.09 -5.32 9.65
N PRO A 118 6.80 -5.39 9.29
CA PRO A 118 6.08 -6.67 9.26
C PRO A 118 6.61 -7.57 8.15
N LYS A 119 6.35 -8.88 8.27
CA LYS A 119 6.74 -9.89 7.29
C LYS A 119 6.16 -9.54 5.90
N GLY A 120 6.98 -9.66 4.86
CA GLY A 120 6.57 -9.35 3.48
C GLY A 120 6.72 -7.88 3.08
N ILE A 121 7.26 -7.04 3.97
CA ILE A 121 7.61 -5.65 3.69
C ILE A 121 9.12 -5.47 3.78
N GLU A 122 9.67 -4.78 2.79
CA GLU A 122 11.06 -4.34 2.74
C GLU A 122 11.11 -2.82 2.66
N ALA A 123 12.08 -2.21 3.34
CA ALA A 123 12.34 -0.79 3.21
C ALA A 123 13.73 -0.55 2.62
N LYS A 124 13.85 0.49 1.81
CA LYS A 124 15.13 0.97 1.29
C LYS A 124 15.22 2.47 1.54
N VAL A 125 16.39 2.94 1.91
CA VAL A 125 16.64 4.37 2.13
C VAL A 125 17.62 4.87 1.08
N ASN A 126 17.17 5.83 0.28
CA ASN A 126 17.96 6.50 -0.74
C ASN A 126 18.02 8.00 -0.40
N LYS A 127 19.15 8.47 0.12
CA LYS A 127 19.32 9.87 0.58
C LYS A 127 18.23 10.24 1.58
N ASN A 128 17.26 11.06 1.16
CA ASN A 128 16.14 11.56 1.97
C ASN A 128 14.81 10.87 1.64
N VAL A 129 14.83 9.80 0.86
CA VAL A 129 13.62 9.04 0.46
C VAL A 129 13.67 7.64 1.09
N ILE A 130 12.56 7.26 1.71
CA ILE A 130 12.32 5.91 2.23
C ILE A 130 11.33 5.24 1.27
N GLU A 131 11.75 4.16 0.65
CA GLU A 131 10.90 3.35 -0.22
C GLU A 131 10.46 2.11 0.53
N ILE A 132 9.15 1.89 0.60
CA ILE A 132 8.53 0.74 1.23
C ILE A 132 7.98 -0.17 0.13
N HIS A 133 8.53 -1.37 0.06
CA HIS A 133 8.23 -2.38 -0.94
C HIS A 133 7.46 -3.55 -0.33
N GLY A 134 6.52 -4.11 -1.08
CA GLY A 134 5.80 -5.33 -0.67
C GLY A 134 4.88 -5.87 -1.75
N SER A 135 4.44 -7.10 -1.58
CA SER A 135 3.45 -7.74 -2.45
C SER A 135 2.01 -7.36 -2.09
N ASP A 136 1.75 -7.07 -0.82
CA ASP A 136 0.42 -6.67 -0.36
C ASP A 136 0.29 -5.15 -0.37
N LYS A 137 -0.62 -4.64 -1.22
CA LYS A 137 -0.88 -3.19 -1.37
C LYS A 137 -1.41 -2.55 -0.08
N GLU A 138 -2.27 -3.26 0.65
CA GLU A 138 -2.86 -2.78 1.89
C GLU A 138 -1.79 -2.64 2.96
N LEU A 139 -0.98 -3.67 3.14
CA LEU A 139 0.11 -3.69 4.12
C LEU A 139 1.18 -2.63 3.82
N VAL A 140 1.58 -2.48 2.53
CA VAL A 140 2.50 -1.40 2.10
C VAL A 140 1.91 -0.02 2.42
N GLY A 141 0.61 0.18 2.14
CA GLY A 141 -0.08 1.43 2.44
C GLY A 141 -0.14 1.72 3.93
N PHE A 142 -0.47 0.72 4.74
CA PHE A 142 -0.54 0.82 6.20
C PHE A 142 0.81 1.17 6.82
N VAL A 143 1.88 0.45 6.44
CA VAL A 143 3.24 0.73 6.92
C VAL A 143 3.70 2.13 6.51
N ALA A 144 3.44 2.54 5.28
CA ALA A 144 3.77 3.89 4.83
C ALA A 144 3.04 4.98 5.63
N ALA A 145 1.76 4.77 5.93
CA ALA A 145 0.98 5.69 6.76
C ALA A 145 1.49 5.75 8.21
N GLN A 146 1.84 4.61 8.80
CA GLN A 146 2.45 4.57 10.13
C GLN A 146 3.80 5.29 10.17
N VAL A 147 4.68 5.05 9.20
CA VAL A 147 5.97 5.74 9.13
C VAL A 147 5.77 7.24 8.99
N ARG A 148 4.82 7.68 8.15
CA ARG A 148 4.49 9.10 8.01
C ARG A 148 3.98 9.72 9.31
N SER A 149 3.17 9.02 10.09
CA SER A 149 2.59 9.51 11.35
C SER A 149 3.62 9.74 12.46
N PHE A 150 4.83 9.16 12.39
CA PHE A 150 5.86 9.42 13.38
C PHE A 150 6.31 10.88 13.43
N ARG A 151 6.28 11.58 12.30
CA ARG A 151 6.51 13.03 12.25
C ARG A 151 5.80 13.60 11.02
N GLU A 152 4.57 14.02 11.18
CA GLU A 152 3.80 14.65 10.10
C GLU A 152 4.43 15.97 9.66
N PRO A 153 4.29 16.35 8.39
CA PRO A 153 4.86 17.59 7.88
C PRO A 153 4.18 18.80 8.51
N GLU A 154 4.98 19.73 9.04
CA GLU A 154 4.47 20.96 9.61
C GLU A 154 3.99 21.93 8.51
N PRO A 155 2.99 22.79 8.79
CA PRO A 155 2.42 23.66 7.78
C PRO A 155 3.26 24.91 7.46
N TYR A 156 4.32 25.22 8.19
CA TYR A 156 5.11 26.44 7.99
C TYR A 156 6.35 26.20 7.12
N LYS A 157 7.29 25.37 7.60
CA LYS A 157 8.53 25.04 6.89
C LYS A 157 8.44 23.72 6.15
N GLY A 158 7.41 22.92 6.39
CA GLY A 158 7.21 21.61 5.77
C GLY A 158 8.19 20.55 6.26
N LYS A 159 8.74 20.71 7.48
CA LYS A 159 9.58 19.69 8.11
C LYS A 159 8.73 18.49 8.53
N GLY A 160 9.20 17.30 8.29
CA GLY A 160 8.50 16.05 8.59
C GLY A 160 8.66 15.02 7.51
N LEU A 161 7.85 13.97 7.59
CA LEU A 161 7.72 12.89 6.61
C LEU A 161 6.47 13.14 5.76
N LYS A 162 6.61 13.15 4.46
CA LYS A 162 5.50 13.26 3.50
C LYS A 162 5.63 12.19 2.41
N TYR A 163 4.55 11.87 1.73
CA TYR A 163 4.65 11.11 0.49
C TYR A 163 5.34 11.96 -0.58
N THR A 164 6.12 11.34 -1.46
CA THR A 164 6.77 12.06 -2.58
C THR A 164 5.77 12.75 -3.50
N THR A 165 4.54 12.24 -3.58
CA THR A 165 3.44 12.82 -4.35
C THR A 165 2.59 13.82 -3.56
N GLU A 166 2.88 14.02 -2.28
CA GLU A 166 2.09 14.89 -1.40
C GLU A 166 2.57 16.34 -1.48
N THR A 167 1.68 17.25 -1.84
CA THR A 167 1.94 18.69 -1.82
C THR A 167 1.45 19.28 -0.50
N ILE A 168 2.37 19.84 0.29
CA ILE A 168 2.06 20.48 1.56
C ILE A 168 1.68 21.94 1.33
N ILE A 169 0.45 22.31 1.72
CA ILE A 169 0.00 23.70 1.68
C ILE A 169 0.66 24.42 2.85
N ARG A 170 1.58 25.34 2.54
CA ARG A 170 2.30 26.11 3.56
C ARG A 170 1.51 27.35 3.95
N LYS A 171 1.40 27.58 5.25
CA LYS A 171 0.81 28.80 5.82
C LYS A 171 1.90 29.88 5.90
N ALA A 172 1.49 31.15 5.67
CA ALA A 172 2.38 32.28 5.95
C ALA A 172 2.63 32.34 7.48
N GLY A 173 3.90 32.43 7.86
CA GLY A 173 4.27 32.71 9.24
C GLY A 173 3.89 34.14 9.64
N LYS A 174 4.12 34.51 10.90
CA LYS A 174 3.98 35.91 11.34
C LYS A 174 4.88 36.79 10.46
N THR A 175 4.26 37.65 9.67
CA THR A 175 4.97 38.71 8.96
C THR A 175 5.50 39.64 10.04
N GLY A 176 6.81 39.73 10.18
CA GLY A 176 7.39 40.74 11.06
C GLY A 176 6.81 42.10 10.65
N ALA A 177 6.27 42.86 11.62
CA ALA A 177 5.85 44.21 11.39
C ALA A 177 7.04 44.93 10.71
N LYS A 178 6.88 45.32 9.45
CA LYS A 178 7.78 46.26 8.83
C LYS A 178 7.68 47.53 9.67
N LYS A 179 8.72 47.88 10.43
CA LYS A 179 8.94 49.22 10.94
C LYS A 179 9.08 50.17 9.76
#